data_1b191bb3a410c185aec2ba1c5943a0fd
#
_entry.id   1b191bb3a410c185aec2ba1c5943a0fd
#
_cell.length_a   1.000
_cell.length_b   1.000
_cell.length_c   1.000
_cell.angle_alpha   90.00
_cell.angle_beta   90.00
_cell.angle_gamma   90.00
#
_symmetry.space_group_name_H-M   'P 1'
#
loop_
_entity.id
_entity.type
_entity.pdbx_description
1 polymer ?
#
loop_
_entity_poly.entity_id
_entity_poly.type
_entity_poly.pdbx_seq_one_letter_code
_entity_poly.pdbx_strand_id
1 'polypeptide(L)'
;MGIPCHGKDQDRFFALCVDTILAQKQRIEELMKQHRMTSEERTIAVLVRKNWQVNKIVSAAKEKEIDVEVQSGGDLFQRDSTMDLYRLVLALNNCRDSVCFANLLESHFSDMQLDYQNLRGLQDDQRADALQAALNHLFSKRMGKTWESVVNEIHARPVLYVLKKIYDAFQPWKTYQDQDEQRAYVANYEYLMELLVRNFRVDTLTLNQIAEYLRVNIVTRQERLAREDSIENAGVRILCTTVRKSKGLEYGTVILPYTGEEIGDIRMIKLDASYSESKLAYRVLLENQLREQNSNYDPRNEVDEQIAEKTRVLYVALTRAIRKCIWMKDLDSCAAISWGSLLEG
;
A
#
# COMPACT_ATOMS: atom_id res chain seq x y z
N MET A 1 4.29 -6.55 27.55
CA MET A 1 3.40 -7.34 28.40
C MET A 1 2.84 -8.49 27.57
N GLY A 2 3.14 -9.75 27.96
CA GLY A 2 2.65 -10.94 27.27
C GLY A 2 1.26 -11.36 27.79
N ILE A 3 0.36 -11.68 26.87
CA ILE A 3 -0.98 -12.22 27.16
C ILE A 3 -1.01 -13.68 26.70
N PRO A 4 -1.28 -14.67 27.58
CA PRO A 4 -1.31 -16.06 27.16
C PRO A 4 -2.50 -16.33 26.22
N CYS A 5 -2.27 -17.10 25.16
CA CYS A 5 -3.29 -17.51 24.22
C CYS A 5 -3.03 -18.95 23.70
N HIS A 6 -4.03 -19.51 23.04
CA HIS A 6 -3.96 -20.80 22.38
C HIS A 6 -4.09 -20.59 20.87
N GLY A 7 -2.94 -20.59 20.16
CA GLY A 7 -2.87 -20.24 18.72
C GLY A 7 -3.53 -21.29 17.81
N LYS A 8 -3.72 -22.52 18.28
CA LYS A 8 -4.40 -23.58 17.53
C LYS A 8 -5.92 -23.40 17.51
N ASP A 9 -6.50 -22.79 18.55
CA ASP A 9 -7.91 -22.42 18.61
C ASP A 9 -8.07 -21.01 18.00
N GLN A 10 -8.30 -20.96 16.70
CA GLN A 10 -8.37 -19.70 15.97
C GLN A 10 -9.48 -18.77 16.46
N ASP A 11 -10.65 -19.30 16.75
CA ASP A 11 -11.80 -18.48 17.20
C ASP A 11 -11.49 -17.82 18.54
N ARG A 12 -10.93 -18.58 19.45
CA ARG A 12 -10.50 -18.10 20.77
C ARG A 12 -9.35 -17.10 20.67
N PHE A 13 -8.42 -17.34 19.77
CA PHE A 13 -7.30 -16.44 19.49
C PHE A 13 -7.80 -15.08 18.97
N PHE A 14 -8.69 -15.07 17.98
CA PHE A 14 -9.24 -13.82 17.44
C PHE A 14 -10.12 -13.11 18.46
N ALA A 15 -10.94 -13.84 19.22
CA ALA A 15 -11.70 -13.24 20.30
C ALA A 15 -10.81 -12.51 21.31
N LEU A 16 -9.72 -13.13 21.74
CA LEU A 16 -8.76 -12.53 22.68
C LEU A 16 -8.06 -11.31 22.07
N CYS A 17 -7.71 -11.34 20.78
CA CYS A 17 -7.14 -10.18 20.09
C CYS A 17 -8.09 -8.99 20.13
N VAL A 18 -9.36 -9.22 19.79
CA VAL A 18 -10.40 -8.19 19.74
C VAL A 18 -10.70 -7.67 21.15
N ASP A 19 -10.81 -8.55 22.15
CA ASP A 19 -11.01 -8.15 23.55
C ASP A 19 -9.82 -7.32 24.09
N THR A 20 -8.60 -7.65 23.65
CA THR A 20 -7.40 -6.85 23.97
C THR A 20 -7.48 -5.45 23.36
N ILE A 21 -7.91 -5.34 22.10
CA ILE A 21 -8.11 -4.05 21.42
C ILE A 21 -9.14 -3.22 22.21
N LEU A 22 -10.28 -3.79 22.55
CA LEU A 22 -11.35 -3.11 23.31
C LEU A 22 -10.88 -2.63 24.68
N ALA A 23 -10.17 -3.49 25.42
CA ALA A 23 -9.63 -3.12 26.73
C ALA A 23 -8.63 -1.95 26.64
N GLN A 24 -7.79 -1.92 25.57
CA GLN A 24 -6.88 -0.79 25.38
C GLN A 24 -7.62 0.47 24.90
N LYS A 25 -8.66 0.35 24.07
CA LYS A 25 -9.50 1.47 23.67
C LYS A 25 -10.12 2.15 24.90
N GLN A 26 -10.78 1.41 25.77
CA GLN A 26 -11.37 1.92 26.99
C GLN A 26 -10.34 2.63 27.87
N ARG A 27 -9.17 2.00 28.05
CA ARG A 27 -8.08 2.60 28.83
C ARG A 27 -7.58 3.92 28.25
N ILE A 28 -7.47 4.01 26.92
CA ILE A 28 -7.01 5.27 26.27
C ILE A 28 -8.10 6.33 26.40
N GLU A 29 -9.39 5.98 26.25
CA GLU A 29 -10.53 6.88 26.46
C GLU A 29 -10.55 7.45 27.89
N GLU A 30 -10.23 6.64 28.88
CA GLU A 30 -10.08 7.11 30.27
C GLU A 30 -8.90 8.08 30.43
N LEU A 31 -7.76 7.77 29.83
CA LEU A 31 -6.57 8.66 29.87
C LEU A 31 -6.83 9.99 29.15
N MET A 32 -7.57 9.98 28.04
CA MET A 32 -7.98 11.19 27.31
C MET A 32 -8.82 12.15 28.17
N LYS A 33 -9.59 11.64 29.14
CA LYS A 33 -10.36 12.47 30.07
C LYS A 33 -9.46 13.19 31.09
N GLN A 34 -8.28 12.64 31.34
CA GLN A 34 -7.35 13.12 32.35
C GLN A 34 -6.20 13.94 31.76
N HIS A 35 -5.78 13.62 30.54
CA HIS A 35 -4.61 14.21 29.89
C HIS A 35 -4.89 14.52 28.42
N ARG A 36 -4.26 15.59 27.92
CA ARG A 36 -4.24 15.90 26.49
C ARG A 36 -3.26 14.93 25.80
N MET A 37 -3.74 14.20 24.80
CA MET A 37 -2.97 13.20 24.06
C MET A 37 -2.84 13.59 22.59
N THR A 38 -1.67 13.30 21.99
CA THR A 38 -1.47 13.47 20.52
C THR A 38 -2.25 12.42 19.74
N SER A 39 -2.36 12.60 18.42
CA SER A 39 -3.00 11.64 17.53
C SER A 39 -2.33 10.26 17.59
N GLU A 40 -1.01 10.25 17.56
CA GLU A 40 -0.18 9.03 17.67
C GLU A 40 -0.41 8.32 18.99
N GLU A 41 -0.44 9.04 20.10
CA GLU A 41 -0.66 8.50 21.45
C GLU A 41 -2.05 7.88 21.62
N ARG A 42 -3.06 8.34 20.88
CA ARG A 42 -4.44 7.81 20.88
C ARG A 42 -4.62 6.61 19.94
N THR A 43 -3.57 6.25 19.20
CA THR A 43 -3.64 5.18 18.20
C THR A 43 -3.25 3.83 18.77
N ILE A 44 -4.08 2.82 18.52
CA ILE A 44 -3.80 1.40 18.76
C ILE A 44 -3.43 0.78 17.42
N ALA A 45 -2.22 0.27 17.30
CA ALA A 45 -1.76 -0.43 16.09
C ALA A 45 -1.64 -1.93 16.35
N VAL A 46 -2.37 -2.74 15.57
CA VAL A 46 -2.17 -4.18 15.52
C VAL A 46 -1.17 -4.46 14.41
N LEU A 47 0.05 -4.87 14.79
CA LEU A 47 1.14 -5.12 13.84
C LEU A 47 1.31 -6.62 13.60
N VAL A 48 1.24 -7.01 12.33
CA VAL A 48 1.37 -8.40 11.88
C VAL A 48 2.50 -8.55 10.88
N ARG A 49 2.90 -9.78 10.56
CA ARG A 49 4.00 -10.05 9.61
C ARG A 49 3.54 -10.16 8.16
N LYS A 50 2.30 -10.60 7.92
CA LYS A 50 1.77 -10.96 6.60
C LYS A 50 0.43 -10.30 6.32
N ASN A 51 0.16 -9.94 5.06
CA ASN A 51 -1.10 -9.28 4.69
C ASN A 51 -2.36 -10.12 4.98
N TRP A 52 -2.30 -11.45 4.81
CA TRP A 52 -3.44 -12.30 5.15
C TRP A 52 -3.83 -12.26 6.63
N GLN A 53 -2.85 -12.01 7.52
CA GLN A 53 -3.10 -11.84 8.97
C GLN A 53 -3.88 -10.54 9.24
N VAL A 54 -3.60 -9.47 8.46
CA VAL A 54 -4.38 -8.21 8.52
C VAL A 54 -5.85 -8.51 8.25
N ASN A 55 -6.14 -9.18 7.12
CA ASN A 55 -7.52 -9.50 6.72
C ASN A 55 -8.26 -10.31 7.78
N LYS A 56 -7.60 -11.27 8.42
CA LYS A 56 -8.20 -12.10 9.49
C LYS A 56 -8.55 -11.29 10.73
N ILE A 57 -7.65 -10.42 11.19
CA ILE A 57 -7.89 -9.54 12.35
C ILE A 57 -9.04 -8.58 12.06
N VAL A 58 -9.05 -7.96 10.89
CA VAL A 58 -10.10 -7.01 10.49
C VAL A 58 -11.45 -7.69 10.38
N SER A 59 -11.52 -8.89 9.78
CA SER A 59 -12.77 -9.65 9.73
C SER A 59 -13.31 -9.99 11.13
N ALA A 60 -12.45 -10.44 12.04
CA ALA A 60 -12.84 -10.74 13.40
C ALA A 60 -13.29 -9.50 14.20
N ALA A 61 -12.65 -8.35 13.96
CA ALA A 61 -13.05 -7.07 14.57
C ALA A 61 -14.41 -6.61 14.04
N LYS A 62 -14.66 -6.76 12.73
CA LYS A 62 -15.93 -6.40 12.09
C LYS A 62 -17.11 -7.23 12.62
N GLU A 63 -16.92 -8.51 12.93
CA GLU A 63 -17.93 -9.37 13.55
C GLU A 63 -18.37 -8.85 14.93
N LYS A 64 -17.52 -8.09 15.62
CA LYS A 64 -17.80 -7.45 16.91
C LYS A 64 -18.08 -5.94 16.78
N GLU A 65 -18.41 -5.47 15.58
CA GLU A 65 -18.75 -4.07 15.29
C GLU A 65 -17.65 -3.08 15.68
N ILE A 66 -16.38 -3.52 15.61
CA ILE A 66 -15.24 -2.66 15.86
C ILE A 66 -14.69 -2.20 14.51
N ASP A 67 -14.66 -0.88 14.32
CA ASP A 67 -14.02 -0.26 13.19
C ASP A 67 -12.49 -0.31 13.35
N VAL A 68 -11.84 -1.08 12.49
CA VAL A 68 -10.39 -1.21 12.41
C VAL A 68 -9.94 -0.75 11.04
N GLU A 69 -9.26 0.37 11.02
CA GLU A 69 -8.65 0.87 9.80
C GLU A 69 -7.58 -0.11 9.31
N VAL A 70 -7.69 -0.53 8.08
CA VAL A 70 -6.59 -1.24 7.43
C VAL A 70 -5.64 -0.18 6.90
N GLN A 71 -4.50 -0.02 7.55
CA GLN A 71 -3.42 0.69 6.92
C GLN A 71 -2.93 -0.16 5.75
N SER A 72 -3.61 -0.01 4.62
CA SER A 72 -3.18 -0.55 3.33
C SER A 72 -1.90 0.18 2.96
N GLY A 73 -0.85 -0.11 3.73
CA GLY A 73 0.44 0.50 3.56
C GLY A 73 0.98 0.18 2.21
N GLY A 74 1.48 1.20 1.61
CA GLY A 74 2.52 1.05 0.64
C GLY A 74 2.07 0.87 -0.78
N ASP A 75 0.88 1.36 -1.16
CA ASP A 75 0.52 1.24 -2.57
C ASP A 75 -0.04 2.52 -3.17
N LEU A 76 0.53 3.66 -2.80
CA LEU A 76 0.25 4.91 -3.51
C LEU A 76 0.34 4.69 -5.03
N PHE A 77 1.39 3.98 -5.47
CA PHE A 77 1.65 3.71 -6.88
C PHE A 77 0.79 2.58 -7.50
N GLN A 78 -0.02 1.87 -6.70
CA GLN A 78 -0.98 0.87 -7.16
C GLN A 78 -2.44 1.37 -7.06
N ARG A 79 -2.64 2.55 -6.47
CA ARG A 79 -3.98 3.14 -6.33
C ARG A 79 -4.49 3.67 -7.66
N ASP A 80 -5.80 3.66 -7.81
CA ASP A 80 -6.48 4.15 -9.03
C ASP A 80 -6.09 5.59 -9.36
N SER A 81 -5.96 6.46 -8.35
CA SER A 81 -5.50 7.84 -8.54
C SER A 81 -4.13 7.95 -9.24
N THR A 82 -3.19 7.04 -8.93
CA THR A 82 -1.89 6.97 -9.59
C THR A 82 -2.00 6.39 -11.00
N MET A 83 -2.76 5.29 -11.13
CA MET A 83 -2.95 4.64 -12.43
C MET A 83 -3.65 5.58 -13.41
N ASP A 84 -4.64 6.34 -12.95
CA ASP A 84 -5.36 7.30 -13.76
C ASP A 84 -4.49 8.51 -14.14
N LEU A 85 -3.69 9.03 -13.20
CA LEU A 85 -2.71 10.07 -13.50
C LEU A 85 -1.69 9.57 -14.54
N TYR A 86 -1.21 8.34 -14.40
CA TYR A 86 -0.27 7.72 -15.34
C TYR A 86 -0.89 7.57 -16.74
N ARG A 87 -2.14 7.09 -16.84
CA ARG A 87 -2.87 6.99 -18.11
C ARG A 87 -3.08 8.35 -18.76
N LEU A 88 -3.46 9.38 -17.97
CA LEU A 88 -3.60 10.75 -18.47
C LEU A 88 -2.27 11.28 -19.01
N VAL A 89 -1.19 11.13 -18.25
CA VAL A 89 0.15 11.61 -18.66
C VAL A 89 0.62 10.90 -19.92
N LEU A 90 0.41 9.57 -20.05
CA LEU A 90 0.76 8.82 -21.25
C LEU A 90 -0.04 9.31 -22.47
N ALA A 91 -1.35 9.52 -22.33
CA ALA A 91 -2.19 9.99 -23.44
C ALA A 91 -1.79 11.41 -23.90
N LEU A 92 -1.44 12.30 -22.96
CA LEU A 92 -0.98 13.64 -23.26
C LEU A 92 0.43 13.66 -23.90
N ASN A 93 1.29 12.69 -23.53
CA ASN A 93 2.64 12.58 -24.07
C ASN A 93 2.68 11.90 -25.45
N ASN A 94 1.73 11.00 -25.74
CA ASN A 94 1.67 10.20 -26.97
C ASN A 94 0.41 10.54 -27.76
N CYS A 95 0.41 11.70 -28.41
CA CYS A 95 -0.76 12.35 -29.03
C CYS A 95 -1.43 11.60 -30.17
N ARG A 96 -0.96 10.43 -30.58
CA ARG A 96 -1.54 9.57 -31.64
C ARG A 96 -1.56 8.08 -31.30
N ASP A 97 -1.31 7.72 -30.05
CA ASP A 97 -1.31 6.34 -29.62
C ASP A 97 -2.73 5.90 -29.21
N SER A 98 -3.34 5.04 -30.03
CA SER A 98 -4.68 4.52 -29.80
C SER A 98 -4.81 3.74 -28.47
N VAL A 99 -3.74 3.07 -28.01
CA VAL A 99 -3.73 2.34 -26.74
C VAL A 99 -3.74 3.31 -25.56
N CYS A 100 -2.95 4.39 -25.64
CA CYS A 100 -2.95 5.43 -24.61
C CYS A 100 -4.31 6.14 -24.51
N PHE A 101 -4.95 6.40 -25.65
CA PHE A 101 -6.29 7.02 -25.69
C PHE A 101 -7.36 6.10 -25.10
N ALA A 102 -7.36 4.81 -25.50
CA ALA A 102 -8.29 3.84 -24.95
C ALA A 102 -8.12 3.71 -23.42
N ASN A 103 -6.89 3.58 -22.93
CA ASN A 103 -6.61 3.50 -21.50
C ASN A 103 -7.09 4.72 -20.71
N LEU A 104 -6.99 5.93 -21.29
CA LEU A 104 -7.52 7.14 -20.65
C LEU A 104 -9.05 7.15 -20.64
N LEU A 105 -9.69 6.73 -21.74
CA LEU A 105 -11.14 6.65 -21.84
C LEU A 105 -11.77 5.56 -20.94
N GLU A 106 -10.98 4.58 -20.50
CA GLU A 106 -11.39 3.56 -19.52
C GLU A 106 -10.99 3.88 -18.08
N SER A 107 -10.43 5.05 -17.85
CA SER A 107 -10.07 5.52 -16.50
C SER A 107 -11.24 6.25 -15.84
N HIS A 108 -11.09 6.60 -14.57
CA HIS A 108 -12.08 7.42 -13.84
C HIS A 108 -12.21 8.86 -14.38
N PHE A 109 -11.39 9.26 -15.34
CA PHE A 109 -11.60 10.51 -16.09
C PHE A 109 -12.75 10.44 -17.10
N SER A 110 -13.29 9.25 -17.36
CA SER A 110 -14.35 9.06 -18.36
C SER A 110 -15.50 8.22 -17.79
N ASP A 111 -16.69 8.51 -18.28
CA ASP A 111 -17.90 7.72 -18.08
C ASP A 111 -18.26 6.88 -19.31
N MET A 112 -17.36 6.81 -20.30
CA MET A 112 -17.57 6.13 -21.57
C MET A 112 -17.21 4.64 -21.49
N GLN A 113 -18.03 3.80 -22.12
CA GLN A 113 -17.69 2.39 -22.40
C GLN A 113 -17.25 2.28 -23.84
N LEU A 114 -16.06 1.70 -24.06
CA LEU A 114 -15.51 1.51 -25.40
C LEU A 114 -16.12 0.27 -26.08
N ASP A 115 -16.53 0.42 -27.33
CA ASP A 115 -16.94 -0.71 -28.17
C ASP A 115 -15.73 -1.33 -28.88
N TYR A 116 -15.12 -2.29 -28.21
CA TYR A 116 -13.95 -2.99 -28.73
C TYR A 116 -14.22 -3.82 -30.00
N GLN A 117 -15.45 -4.24 -30.27
CA GLN A 117 -15.77 -4.99 -31.49
C GLN A 117 -15.62 -4.07 -32.70
N ASN A 118 -16.17 -2.87 -32.63
CA ASN A 118 -16.01 -1.87 -33.68
C ASN A 118 -14.56 -1.41 -33.83
N LEU A 119 -13.86 -1.17 -32.71
CA LEU A 119 -12.47 -0.72 -32.74
C LEU A 119 -11.51 -1.75 -33.36
N ARG A 120 -11.76 -3.06 -33.17
CA ARG A 120 -10.94 -4.13 -33.78
C ARG A 120 -11.02 -4.18 -35.30
N GLY A 121 -12.12 -3.74 -35.87
CA GLY A 121 -12.32 -3.70 -37.32
C GLY A 121 -11.60 -2.55 -38.02
N LEU A 122 -11.08 -1.58 -37.28
CA LEU A 122 -10.41 -0.38 -37.82
C LEU A 122 -8.89 -0.59 -37.95
N GLN A 123 -8.30 0.07 -38.96
CA GLN A 123 -6.84 0.22 -39.05
C GLN A 123 -6.35 1.13 -37.92
N ASP A 124 -5.05 1.08 -37.61
CA ASP A 124 -4.49 1.78 -36.45
C ASP A 124 -4.72 3.29 -36.50
N ASP A 125 -4.53 3.94 -37.66
CA ASP A 125 -4.80 5.37 -37.82
C ASP A 125 -6.28 5.71 -37.62
N GLN A 126 -7.19 4.91 -38.19
CA GLN A 126 -8.64 5.10 -38.06
C GLN A 126 -9.08 4.89 -36.62
N ARG A 127 -8.44 3.96 -35.90
CA ARG A 127 -8.70 3.71 -34.48
C ARG A 127 -8.25 4.88 -33.61
N ALA A 128 -7.07 5.43 -33.91
CA ALA A 128 -6.56 6.61 -33.22
C ALA A 128 -7.47 7.82 -33.47
N ASP A 129 -7.92 8.06 -34.68
CA ASP A 129 -8.84 9.16 -35.02
C ASP A 129 -10.19 9.02 -34.31
N ALA A 130 -10.77 7.81 -34.27
CA ALA A 130 -12.03 7.57 -33.56
C ALA A 130 -11.91 7.81 -32.05
N LEU A 131 -10.84 7.35 -31.42
CA LEU A 131 -10.58 7.56 -30.00
C LEU A 131 -10.25 9.03 -29.68
N GLN A 132 -9.54 9.72 -30.56
CA GLN A 132 -9.27 11.15 -30.46
C GLN A 132 -10.56 11.97 -30.56
N ALA A 133 -11.48 11.58 -31.44
CA ALA A 133 -12.81 12.20 -31.53
C ALA A 133 -13.61 12.03 -30.23
N ALA A 134 -13.53 10.85 -29.61
CA ALA A 134 -14.16 10.60 -28.32
C ALA A 134 -13.53 11.48 -27.20
N LEU A 135 -12.19 11.61 -27.16
CA LEU A 135 -11.51 12.52 -26.25
C LEU A 135 -11.90 13.98 -26.49
N ASN A 136 -11.95 14.41 -27.74
CA ASN A 136 -12.41 15.77 -28.09
C ASN A 136 -13.83 16.04 -27.57
N HIS A 137 -14.74 15.09 -27.73
CA HIS A 137 -16.09 15.22 -27.19
C HIS A 137 -16.10 15.30 -25.66
N LEU A 138 -15.36 14.42 -25.00
CA LEU A 138 -15.26 14.33 -23.55
C LEU A 138 -14.67 15.62 -22.95
N PHE A 139 -13.57 16.12 -23.50
CA PHE A 139 -12.88 17.32 -23.03
C PHE A 139 -13.73 18.58 -23.31
N SER A 140 -14.39 18.64 -24.47
CA SER A 140 -15.31 19.76 -24.79
C SER A 140 -16.46 19.82 -23.79
N LYS A 141 -17.04 18.68 -23.43
CA LYS A 141 -18.11 18.57 -22.43
C LYS A 141 -17.69 18.99 -21.03
N ARG A 142 -16.48 18.60 -20.59
CA ARG A 142 -16.01 18.82 -19.21
C ARG A 142 -15.27 20.14 -19.02
N MET A 143 -14.52 20.59 -20.02
CA MET A 143 -13.64 21.77 -19.94
C MET A 143 -14.00 22.91 -20.92
N GLY A 144 -14.91 22.67 -21.86
CA GLY A 144 -15.18 23.61 -22.95
C GLY A 144 -14.01 23.74 -23.94
N LYS A 145 -13.09 22.79 -24.00
CA LYS A 145 -11.90 22.78 -24.83
C LYS A 145 -11.75 21.44 -25.54
N THR A 146 -11.20 21.45 -26.74
CA THR A 146 -10.83 20.21 -27.44
C THR A 146 -9.58 19.58 -26.82
N TRP A 147 -9.42 18.28 -26.98
CA TRP A 147 -8.21 17.55 -26.59
C TRP A 147 -6.94 18.20 -27.14
N GLU A 148 -6.93 18.53 -28.43
CA GLU A 148 -5.79 19.19 -29.10
C GLU A 148 -5.46 20.56 -28.46
N SER A 149 -6.46 21.32 -28.10
CA SER A 149 -6.27 22.60 -27.39
C SER A 149 -5.60 22.41 -26.03
N VAL A 150 -5.93 21.32 -25.31
CA VAL A 150 -5.33 21.01 -24.01
C VAL A 150 -3.88 20.50 -24.19
N VAL A 151 -3.62 19.68 -25.19
CA VAL A 151 -2.25 19.23 -25.55
C VAL A 151 -1.38 20.45 -25.89
N ASN A 152 -1.90 21.40 -26.67
CA ASN A 152 -1.16 22.63 -27.00
C ASN A 152 -0.94 23.53 -25.76
N GLU A 153 -1.86 23.54 -24.80
CA GLU A 153 -1.71 24.33 -23.56
C GLU A 153 -0.51 23.83 -22.72
N ILE A 154 -0.19 22.53 -22.76
CA ILE A 154 0.94 21.94 -22.04
C ILE A 154 2.30 22.49 -22.55
N HIS A 155 2.40 22.82 -23.83
CA HIS A 155 3.60 23.43 -24.40
C HIS A 155 3.79 24.90 -23.98
N ALA A 156 2.73 25.55 -23.53
CA ALA A 156 2.71 26.97 -23.19
C ALA A 156 2.67 27.25 -21.68
N ARG A 157 2.41 26.24 -20.85
CA ARG A 157 2.21 26.39 -19.39
C ARG A 157 2.91 25.26 -18.61
N PRO A 158 3.19 25.49 -17.29
CA PRO A 158 3.74 24.42 -16.44
C PRO A 158 2.82 23.19 -16.45
N VAL A 159 3.41 22.00 -16.65
CA VAL A 159 2.68 20.76 -16.82
C VAL A 159 1.76 20.46 -15.62
N LEU A 160 2.25 20.65 -14.39
CA LEU A 160 1.46 20.39 -13.18
C LEU A 160 0.23 21.28 -13.08
N TYR A 161 0.30 22.51 -13.58
CA TYR A 161 -0.85 23.42 -13.65
C TYR A 161 -1.95 22.86 -14.58
N VAL A 162 -1.54 22.37 -15.76
CA VAL A 162 -2.51 21.80 -16.71
C VAL A 162 -3.12 20.50 -16.19
N LEU A 163 -2.29 19.61 -15.59
CA LEU A 163 -2.77 18.36 -14.97
C LEU A 163 -3.78 18.65 -13.86
N LYS A 164 -3.50 19.62 -12.96
CA LYS A 164 -4.43 20.02 -11.92
C LYS A 164 -5.74 20.56 -12.49
N LYS A 165 -5.68 21.38 -13.51
CA LYS A 165 -6.86 21.95 -14.17
C LYS A 165 -7.75 20.87 -14.82
N ILE A 166 -7.15 19.84 -15.42
CA ILE A 166 -7.86 18.67 -15.93
C ILE A 166 -8.53 17.94 -14.76
N TYR A 167 -7.79 17.65 -13.71
CA TYR A 167 -8.26 16.95 -12.52
C TYR A 167 -9.48 17.66 -11.89
N ASP A 168 -9.38 18.98 -11.69
CA ASP A 168 -10.45 19.79 -11.10
C ASP A 168 -11.70 19.83 -11.98
N ALA A 169 -11.55 19.82 -13.31
CA ALA A 169 -12.67 19.84 -14.25
C ALA A 169 -13.37 18.48 -14.38
N PHE A 170 -12.61 17.40 -14.36
CA PHE A 170 -13.14 16.04 -14.54
C PHE A 170 -13.66 15.42 -13.25
N GLN A 171 -13.05 15.74 -12.11
CA GLN A 171 -13.42 15.26 -10.80
C GLN A 171 -13.52 13.72 -10.75
N PRO A 172 -12.45 12.98 -11.12
CA PRO A 172 -12.50 11.53 -11.29
C PRO A 172 -12.91 10.77 -10.02
N TRP A 173 -12.69 11.32 -8.84
CA TRP A 173 -13.14 10.75 -7.57
C TRP A 173 -14.67 10.62 -7.44
N LYS A 174 -15.46 11.39 -8.19
CA LYS A 174 -16.93 11.32 -8.14
C LYS A 174 -17.51 10.06 -8.78
N THR A 175 -16.71 9.24 -9.41
CA THR A 175 -17.13 7.93 -9.92
C THR A 175 -17.36 6.91 -8.80
N TYR A 176 -16.73 7.09 -7.65
CA TYR A 176 -16.96 6.26 -6.47
C TYR A 176 -18.26 6.62 -5.76
N GLN A 177 -18.98 5.60 -5.28
CA GLN A 177 -20.21 5.82 -4.51
C GLN A 177 -19.91 6.08 -3.03
N ASP A 178 -18.85 5.48 -2.51
CA ASP A 178 -18.42 5.65 -1.13
C ASP A 178 -17.63 6.94 -0.94
N GLN A 179 -18.00 7.72 0.08
CA GLN A 179 -17.33 8.98 0.43
C GLN A 179 -15.90 8.79 0.91
N ASP A 180 -15.60 7.68 1.58
CA ASP A 180 -14.25 7.41 2.07
C ASP A 180 -13.31 7.04 0.91
N GLU A 181 -13.80 6.30 -0.09
CA GLU A 181 -13.07 6.05 -1.33
C GLU A 181 -12.80 7.34 -2.11
N GLN A 182 -13.79 8.24 -2.20
CA GLN A 182 -13.62 9.55 -2.81
C GLN A 182 -12.52 10.36 -2.12
N ARG A 183 -12.55 10.44 -0.79
CA ARG A 183 -11.54 11.16 0.01
C ARG A 183 -10.16 10.54 -0.17
N ALA A 184 -10.06 9.20 -0.11
CA ALA A 184 -8.81 8.50 -0.31
C ALA A 184 -8.22 8.76 -1.71
N TYR A 185 -9.07 8.79 -2.75
CA TYR A 185 -8.63 9.12 -4.12
C TYR A 185 -8.05 10.54 -4.18
N VAL A 186 -8.74 11.53 -3.62
CA VAL A 186 -8.31 12.94 -3.60
C VAL A 186 -6.99 13.09 -2.84
N ALA A 187 -6.90 12.54 -1.62
CA ALA A 187 -5.71 12.62 -0.78
C ALA A 187 -4.48 11.99 -1.46
N ASN A 188 -4.66 10.84 -2.12
CA ASN A 188 -3.60 10.18 -2.86
C ASN A 188 -3.14 10.98 -4.08
N TYR A 189 -4.08 11.57 -4.83
CA TYR A 189 -3.73 12.43 -5.96
C TYR A 189 -2.95 13.67 -5.51
N GLU A 190 -3.40 14.36 -4.47
CA GLU A 190 -2.70 15.53 -3.92
C GLU A 190 -1.29 15.17 -3.44
N TYR A 191 -1.14 14.02 -2.78
CA TYR A 191 0.17 13.54 -2.36
C TYR A 191 1.09 13.21 -3.55
N LEU A 192 0.57 12.65 -4.64
CA LEU A 192 1.33 12.45 -5.88
C LEU A 192 1.83 13.77 -6.44
N MET A 193 0.99 14.79 -6.49
CA MET A 193 1.36 16.13 -6.95
C MET A 193 2.44 16.74 -6.06
N GLU A 194 2.32 16.58 -4.74
CA GLU A 194 3.35 17.02 -3.77
C GLU A 194 4.69 16.28 -4.00
N LEU A 195 4.67 14.99 -4.25
CA LEU A 195 5.87 14.21 -4.57
C LEU A 195 6.54 14.68 -5.87
N LEU A 196 5.77 15.02 -6.88
CA LEU A 196 6.32 15.56 -8.13
C LEU A 196 6.99 16.92 -7.89
N VAL A 197 6.36 17.80 -7.10
CA VAL A 197 6.97 19.09 -6.72
C VAL A 197 8.25 18.91 -5.90
N ARG A 198 8.32 17.92 -5.01
CA ARG A 198 9.50 17.65 -4.18
C ARG A 198 10.66 17.04 -4.96
N ASN A 199 10.38 16.19 -5.93
CA ASN A 199 11.40 15.43 -6.65
C ASN A 199 11.91 16.14 -7.91
N PHE A 200 11.16 17.10 -8.44
CA PHE A 200 11.48 17.78 -9.71
C PHE A 200 11.40 19.30 -9.58
N ARG A 201 12.13 19.97 -10.45
CA ARG A 201 11.99 21.42 -10.64
C ARG A 201 10.74 21.68 -11.47
N VAL A 202 9.76 22.35 -10.88
CA VAL A 202 8.42 22.57 -11.48
C VAL A 202 8.49 23.28 -12.84
N ASP A 203 9.46 24.24 -12.98
CA ASP A 203 9.60 25.07 -14.18
C ASP A 203 10.10 24.29 -15.42
N THR A 204 10.78 23.16 -15.20
CA THR A 204 11.38 22.35 -16.28
C THR A 204 10.78 20.94 -16.36
N LEU A 205 9.77 20.65 -15.56
CA LEU A 205 9.12 19.34 -15.50
C LEU A 205 8.36 19.05 -16.79
N THR A 206 8.64 17.89 -17.40
CA THR A 206 8.02 17.43 -18.64
C THR A 206 7.08 16.24 -18.39
N LEU A 207 6.11 16.02 -19.29
CA LEU A 207 5.26 14.82 -19.26
C LEU A 207 6.06 13.52 -19.25
N ASN A 208 7.14 13.46 -20.03
CA ASN A 208 7.99 12.28 -20.12
C ASN A 208 8.69 11.97 -18.78
N GLN A 209 9.16 12.98 -18.07
CA GLN A 209 9.75 12.78 -16.73
C GLN A 209 8.71 12.29 -15.72
N ILE A 210 7.48 12.79 -15.77
CA ILE A 210 6.38 12.31 -14.91
C ILE A 210 6.03 10.87 -15.28
N ALA A 211 5.87 10.56 -16.57
CA ALA A 211 5.57 9.22 -17.04
C ALA A 211 6.63 8.20 -16.57
N GLU A 212 7.91 8.54 -16.74
CA GLU A 212 9.01 7.64 -16.32
C GLU A 212 9.08 7.48 -14.80
N TYR A 213 8.89 8.56 -14.04
CA TYR A 213 8.82 8.51 -12.59
C TYR A 213 7.69 7.60 -12.10
N LEU A 214 6.47 7.77 -12.64
CA LEU A 214 5.34 6.94 -12.28
C LEU A 214 5.57 5.49 -12.73
N ARG A 215 6.05 5.25 -13.95
CA ARG A 215 6.35 3.93 -14.49
C ARG A 215 7.31 3.15 -13.61
N VAL A 216 8.43 3.76 -13.22
CA VAL A 216 9.44 3.13 -12.38
C VAL A 216 8.83 2.74 -11.02
N ASN A 217 8.11 3.66 -10.37
CA ASN A 217 7.54 3.41 -9.04
C ASN A 217 6.40 2.36 -9.10
N ILE A 218 5.58 2.35 -10.16
CA ILE A 218 4.53 1.34 -10.38
C ILE A 218 5.16 -0.05 -10.57
N VAL A 219 6.17 -0.16 -11.44
CA VAL A 219 6.79 -1.46 -11.79
C VAL A 219 7.63 -2.00 -10.62
N THR A 220 8.39 -1.15 -9.96
CA THR A 220 9.24 -1.56 -8.82
C THR A 220 8.45 -1.77 -7.54
N ARG A 221 7.13 -1.50 -7.56
CA ARG A 221 6.26 -1.56 -6.39
C ARG A 221 6.89 -0.87 -5.18
N GLN A 222 7.43 0.33 -5.40
CA GLN A 222 8.00 1.09 -4.30
C GLN A 222 6.91 1.35 -3.25
N GLU A 223 7.14 0.81 -2.07
CA GLU A 223 6.23 0.96 -0.93
C GLU A 223 6.31 2.42 -0.43
N ARG A 224 5.38 3.26 -0.88
CA ARG A 224 5.10 4.55 -0.25
C ARG A 224 3.69 4.52 0.30
N LEU A 225 3.56 4.91 1.54
CA LEU A 225 2.26 5.01 2.21
C LEU A 225 1.37 5.98 1.44
N ALA A 226 0.19 5.51 1.06
CA ALA A 226 -0.88 6.38 0.62
C ALA A 226 -1.25 7.34 1.76
N ARG A 227 -1.54 8.59 1.44
CA ARG A 227 -2.03 9.54 2.43
C ARG A 227 -3.49 9.22 2.69
N GLU A 228 -3.76 8.67 3.86
CA GLU A 228 -5.14 8.64 4.37
C GLU A 228 -5.35 10.01 5.02
N ASP A 229 -6.40 10.73 4.58
CA ASP A 229 -6.85 11.88 5.34
C ASP A 229 -7.29 11.38 6.71
N SER A 230 -6.42 11.56 7.67
CA SER A 230 -6.82 11.48 9.05
C SER A 230 -7.81 12.63 9.27
N ILE A 231 -9.11 12.33 9.12
CA ILE A 231 -10.11 13.12 9.82
C ILE A 231 -9.57 13.22 11.23
N GLU A 232 -9.46 14.41 11.76
CA GLU A 232 -9.22 14.64 13.20
C GLU A 232 -10.39 14.02 13.98
N ASN A 233 -10.47 12.69 13.97
CA ASN A 233 -11.33 11.94 14.85
C ASN A 233 -10.82 12.21 16.25
N ALA A 234 -11.58 12.95 17.03
CA ALA A 234 -11.30 13.28 18.41
C ALA A 234 -11.21 12.02 19.32
N GLY A 235 -11.43 10.82 18.76
CA GLY A 235 -11.48 9.54 19.42
C GLY A 235 -10.19 8.70 19.36
N VAL A 236 -10.28 7.47 19.87
CA VAL A 236 -9.22 6.45 19.79
C VAL A 236 -9.24 5.84 18.39
N ARG A 237 -8.10 5.88 17.72
CA ARG A 237 -7.90 5.29 16.40
C ARG A 237 -7.38 3.85 16.55
N ILE A 238 -7.97 2.90 15.83
CA ILE A 238 -7.54 1.50 15.79
C ILE A 238 -7.16 1.16 14.37
N LEU A 239 -5.93 0.70 14.16
CA LEU A 239 -5.46 0.28 12.85
C LEU A 239 -4.79 -1.09 12.88
N CYS A 240 -4.86 -1.79 11.75
CA CYS A 240 -4.16 -3.06 11.55
C CYS A 240 -3.27 -2.96 10.30
N THR A 241 -1.98 -3.29 10.46
CA THR A 241 -1.01 -3.20 9.36
C THR A 241 0.14 -4.20 9.54
N THR A 242 1.01 -4.33 8.52
CA THR A 242 2.23 -5.12 8.68
C THR A 242 3.35 -4.31 9.31
N VAL A 243 4.27 -4.99 10.03
CA VAL A 243 5.44 -4.33 10.64
C VAL A 243 6.28 -3.56 9.62
N ARG A 244 6.44 -4.08 8.39
CA ARG A 244 7.18 -3.37 7.33
C ARG A 244 6.55 -2.03 6.99
N LYS A 245 5.23 -2.00 6.90
CA LYS A 245 4.43 -0.81 6.56
C LYS A 245 4.41 0.22 7.70
N SER A 246 4.63 -0.20 8.95
CA SER A 246 4.71 0.69 10.12
C SER A 246 6.07 1.39 10.26
N LYS A 247 7.05 1.11 9.37
CA LYS A 247 8.39 1.72 9.48
C LYS A 247 8.32 3.25 9.39
N GLY A 248 8.90 3.92 10.39
CA GLY A 248 8.90 5.40 10.48
C GLY A 248 7.67 6.00 11.15
N LEU A 249 6.68 5.20 11.53
CA LEU A 249 5.49 5.65 12.25
C LEU A 249 5.57 5.25 13.73
N GLU A 250 4.82 5.95 14.58
CA GLU A 250 4.75 5.68 16.01
C GLU A 250 3.29 5.61 16.46
N TYR A 251 3.01 4.76 17.46
CA TYR A 251 1.66 4.51 17.94
C TYR A 251 1.64 4.45 19.47
N GLY A 252 0.61 4.96 20.09
CA GLY A 252 0.46 4.93 21.54
C GLY A 252 0.52 3.52 22.12
N THR A 253 -0.19 2.60 21.50
CA THR A 253 -0.21 1.16 21.88
C THR A 253 0.01 0.30 20.66
N VAL A 254 0.94 -0.65 20.76
CA VAL A 254 1.19 -1.68 19.73
C VAL A 254 0.74 -3.03 20.26
N ILE A 255 0.01 -3.80 19.45
CA ILE A 255 -0.40 -5.18 19.73
C ILE A 255 0.24 -6.10 18.68
N LEU A 256 0.96 -7.14 19.14
CA LEU A 256 1.61 -8.15 18.31
C LEU A 256 0.89 -9.50 18.51
N PRO A 257 -0.06 -9.89 17.65
CA PRO A 257 -0.85 -11.10 17.87
C PRO A 257 -0.09 -12.39 17.50
N TYR A 258 0.64 -12.42 16.40
CA TYR A 258 1.24 -13.64 15.87
C TYR A 258 2.72 -13.80 16.27
N THR A 259 2.99 -14.02 17.56
CA THR A 259 4.36 -14.16 18.07
C THR A 259 4.85 -15.60 18.16
N GLY A 260 3.96 -16.60 18.10
CA GLY A 260 4.29 -18.01 18.19
C GLY A 260 4.75 -18.67 16.90
N GLU A 261 4.71 -17.98 15.74
CA GLU A 261 5.17 -18.55 14.47
C GLU A 261 6.69 -18.70 14.44
N GLU A 262 7.15 -19.87 13.98
CA GLU A 262 8.57 -20.17 13.82
C GLU A 262 9.28 -19.16 12.93
N ILE A 263 10.51 -18.78 13.31
CA ILE A 263 11.44 -17.97 12.54
C ILE A 263 12.68 -18.79 12.22
N GLY A 264 13.29 -18.58 11.03
CA GLY A 264 14.40 -19.39 10.56
C GLY A 264 13.99 -20.65 9.79
N ASP A 265 12.69 -20.84 9.52
CA ASP A 265 12.25 -21.92 8.65
C ASP A 265 12.51 -21.60 7.17
N ILE A 266 13.53 -22.24 6.60
CA ILE A 266 13.94 -22.07 5.19
C ILE A 266 13.31 -23.10 4.24
N ARG A 267 12.51 -24.06 4.74
CA ARG A 267 12.00 -25.19 3.94
C ARG A 267 11.08 -24.74 2.79
N MET A 268 10.40 -23.61 2.96
CA MET A 268 9.44 -23.09 1.98
C MET A 268 10.02 -22.02 1.06
N ILE A 269 11.29 -21.68 1.19
CA ILE A 269 11.94 -20.68 0.33
C ILE A 269 12.27 -21.33 -1.01
N LYS A 270 11.57 -20.92 -2.08
CA LYS A 270 11.70 -21.50 -3.42
C LYS A 270 13.02 -21.16 -4.12
N LEU A 271 13.45 -19.93 -3.97
CA LEU A 271 14.73 -19.44 -4.45
C LEU A 271 15.39 -18.66 -3.32
N ASP A 272 16.56 -19.11 -2.97
CA ASP A 272 17.40 -18.50 -1.97
C ASP A 272 18.77 -18.23 -2.59
N ALA A 273 19.20 -16.97 -2.59
CA ALA A 273 20.48 -16.58 -3.16
C ALA A 273 21.08 -15.43 -2.36
N SER A 274 22.31 -15.62 -1.90
CA SER A 274 23.07 -14.59 -1.21
C SER A 274 24.43 -14.39 -1.91
N TYR A 275 24.97 -13.18 -1.76
CA TYR A 275 26.27 -12.84 -2.33
C TYR A 275 27.15 -12.27 -1.22
N SER A 276 28.15 -13.04 -0.82
CA SER A 276 29.08 -12.67 0.23
C SER A 276 30.51 -12.97 -0.20
N GLU A 277 31.46 -12.12 0.20
CA GLU A 277 32.90 -12.27 -0.09
C GLU A 277 33.21 -12.58 -1.57
N SER A 278 32.48 -11.93 -2.50
CA SER A 278 32.61 -12.16 -3.95
C SER A 278 32.21 -13.57 -4.42
N LYS A 279 31.43 -14.29 -3.62
CA LYS A 279 30.90 -15.61 -3.96
C LYS A 279 29.39 -15.61 -3.94
N LEU A 280 28.78 -16.22 -4.95
CA LEU A 280 27.35 -16.48 -5.01
C LEU A 280 27.06 -17.81 -4.31
N ALA A 281 26.15 -17.78 -3.34
CA ALA A 281 25.54 -18.96 -2.74
C ALA A 281 24.07 -19.01 -3.16
N TYR A 282 23.58 -20.17 -3.63
CA TYR A 282 22.18 -20.30 -3.99
C TYR A 282 21.63 -21.70 -3.79
N ARG A 283 20.31 -21.75 -3.58
CA ARG A 283 19.48 -22.96 -3.53
C ARG A 283 18.16 -22.72 -4.25
N VAL A 284 17.75 -23.69 -5.07
CA VAL A 284 16.46 -23.66 -5.81
C VAL A 284 15.61 -24.86 -5.39
N LEU A 285 14.37 -24.57 -4.93
CA LEU A 285 13.35 -25.56 -4.65
C LEU A 285 12.22 -25.44 -5.67
N LEU A 286 11.81 -26.56 -6.28
CA LEU A 286 10.60 -26.66 -7.09
C LEU A 286 9.70 -27.72 -6.47
N GLU A 287 8.42 -27.37 -6.26
CA GLU A 287 7.45 -28.28 -5.63
C GLU A 287 7.94 -28.84 -4.29
N ASN A 288 8.64 -27.99 -3.51
CA ASN A 288 9.28 -28.34 -2.23
C ASN A 288 10.40 -29.40 -2.30
N GLN A 289 10.92 -29.66 -3.50
CA GLN A 289 12.06 -30.54 -3.71
C GLN A 289 13.29 -29.74 -4.12
N LEU A 290 14.46 -30.15 -3.60
CA LEU A 290 15.72 -29.54 -3.99
C LEU A 290 15.99 -29.85 -5.47
N ARG A 291 16.12 -28.81 -6.29
CA ARG A 291 16.48 -28.91 -7.71
C ARG A 291 17.95 -28.63 -7.92
N GLU A 292 18.43 -27.56 -7.31
CA GLU A 292 19.80 -27.14 -7.49
C GLU A 292 20.31 -26.40 -6.24
N GLN A 293 21.57 -26.63 -5.92
CA GLN A 293 22.27 -25.94 -4.84
C GLN A 293 23.76 -25.92 -5.20
N ASN A 294 24.42 -24.78 -5.04
CA ASN A 294 25.87 -24.74 -5.25
C ASN A 294 26.66 -25.07 -3.96
N SER A 295 27.95 -25.29 -4.12
CA SER A 295 28.85 -25.67 -3.00
C SER A 295 29.05 -24.55 -1.96
N ASN A 296 28.73 -23.32 -2.30
CA ASN A 296 28.88 -22.18 -1.39
C ASN A 296 27.66 -22.00 -0.48
N TYR A 297 26.54 -22.67 -0.78
CA TYR A 297 25.31 -22.57 0.02
C TYR A 297 25.43 -23.38 1.31
N ASP A 298 25.32 -22.73 2.45
CA ASP A 298 25.24 -23.36 3.77
C ASP A 298 23.85 -23.08 4.39
N PRO A 299 23.02 -24.14 4.57
CA PRO A 299 21.72 -24.00 5.20
C PRO A 299 21.75 -23.40 6.62
N ARG A 300 22.84 -23.58 7.37
CA ARG A 300 22.96 -23.04 8.73
C ARG A 300 23.11 -21.53 8.70
N ASN A 301 23.98 -21.01 7.84
CA ASN A 301 24.14 -19.57 7.65
C ASN A 301 22.83 -18.92 7.21
N GLU A 302 22.07 -19.59 6.35
CA GLU A 302 20.78 -19.09 5.89
C GLU A 302 19.75 -19.04 7.03
N VAL A 303 19.68 -20.06 7.86
CA VAL A 303 18.83 -20.07 9.08
C VAL A 303 19.20 -18.89 9.99
N ASP A 304 20.49 -18.67 10.24
CA ASP A 304 20.99 -17.60 11.09
C ASP A 304 20.65 -16.21 10.51
N GLU A 305 20.80 -16.03 9.19
CA GLU A 305 20.41 -14.80 8.50
C GLU A 305 18.90 -14.55 8.58
N GLN A 306 18.07 -15.59 8.40
CA GLN A 306 16.62 -15.48 8.53
C GLN A 306 16.21 -15.13 9.97
N ILE A 307 16.84 -15.73 10.98
CA ILE A 307 16.60 -15.39 12.38
C ILE A 307 16.98 -13.93 12.63
N ALA A 308 18.17 -13.51 12.17
CA ALA A 308 18.64 -12.14 12.32
C ALA A 308 17.68 -11.12 11.67
N GLU A 309 17.22 -11.41 10.43
CA GLU A 309 16.26 -10.53 9.74
C GLU A 309 14.92 -10.47 10.49
N LYS A 310 14.35 -11.60 10.91
CA LYS A 310 13.10 -11.61 11.67
C LYS A 310 13.22 -10.95 13.04
N THR A 311 14.39 -11.02 13.66
CA THR A 311 14.70 -10.31 14.91
C THR A 311 14.77 -8.79 14.68
N ARG A 312 15.35 -8.32 13.56
CA ARG A 312 15.32 -6.91 13.19
C ARG A 312 13.88 -6.42 12.97
N VAL A 313 13.03 -7.24 12.31
CA VAL A 313 11.62 -6.92 12.13
C VAL A 313 10.89 -6.83 13.48
N LEU A 314 11.17 -7.72 14.43
CA LEU A 314 10.65 -7.64 15.80
C LEU A 314 11.09 -6.35 16.49
N TYR A 315 12.38 -6.00 16.40
CA TYR A 315 12.89 -4.75 16.95
C TYR A 315 12.14 -3.53 16.38
N VAL A 316 11.92 -3.50 15.07
CA VAL A 316 11.11 -2.45 14.44
C VAL A 316 9.71 -2.41 15.03
N ALA A 317 9.03 -3.55 15.21
CA ALA A 317 7.70 -3.61 15.77
C ALA A 317 7.63 -3.06 17.21
N LEU A 318 8.60 -3.43 18.05
CA LEU A 318 8.68 -2.98 19.44
C LEU A 318 8.93 -1.47 19.55
N THR A 319 9.79 -0.93 18.68
CA THR A 319 10.12 0.49 18.67
C THR A 319 9.03 1.39 18.09
N ARG A 320 7.92 0.82 17.60
CA ARG A 320 6.75 1.60 17.14
C ARG A 320 5.86 2.06 18.31
N ALA A 321 5.99 1.46 19.49
CA ALA A 321 5.15 1.77 20.64
C ALA A 321 5.70 2.95 21.44
N ILE A 322 4.91 4.03 21.55
CA ILE A 322 5.25 5.19 22.40
C ILE A 322 5.09 4.84 23.89
N ARG A 323 4.01 4.11 24.23
CA ARG A 323 3.65 3.85 25.63
C ARG A 323 3.68 2.38 25.98
N LYS A 324 3.09 1.53 25.14
CA LYS A 324 2.85 0.15 25.49
C LYS A 324 2.94 -0.77 24.30
N CYS A 325 3.70 -1.86 24.45
CA CYS A 325 3.67 -2.99 23.55
C CYS A 325 3.07 -4.21 24.26
N ILE A 326 2.10 -4.84 23.63
CA ILE A 326 1.40 -6.05 24.09
C ILE A 326 1.65 -7.14 23.05
N TRP A 327 2.00 -8.34 23.48
CA TRP A 327 2.13 -9.47 22.56
C TRP A 327 1.30 -10.66 23.07
N MET A 328 0.81 -11.48 22.14
CA MET A 328 0.11 -12.70 22.45
C MET A 328 1.14 -13.82 22.65
N LYS A 329 1.17 -14.40 23.86
CA LYS A 329 2.03 -15.55 24.16
C LYS A 329 1.30 -16.81 23.74
N ASP A 330 1.72 -17.41 22.62
CA ASP A 330 1.14 -18.65 22.14
C ASP A 330 1.65 -19.85 22.96
N LEU A 331 0.78 -20.40 23.79
CA LEU A 331 1.07 -21.54 24.63
C LEU A 331 1.11 -22.88 23.85
N ASP A 332 0.55 -22.90 22.64
CA ASP A 332 0.52 -24.07 21.76
C ASP A 332 1.72 -24.09 20.78
N SER A 333 2.54 -23.05 20.80
CA SER A 333 3.70 -22.96 19.91
C SER A 333 4.75 -23.99 20.27
N CYS A 334 5.10 -24.82 19.30
CA CYS A 334 6.23 -25.76 19.37
C CYS A 334 7.45 -25.25 18.59
N ALA A 335 7.45 -23.96 18.22
CA ALA A 335 8.54 -23.37 17.46
C ALA A 335 9.84 -23.33 18.29
N ALA A 336 10.94 -23.77 17.70
CA ALA A 336 12.24 -23.74 18.36
C ALA A 336 12.67 -22.30 18.66
N ILE A 337 12.46 -21.40 17.69
CA ILE A 337 12.69 -19.96 17.82
C ILE A 337 11.49 -19.22 17.24
N SER A 338 10.92 -18.31 18.02
CA SER A 338 9.79 -17.46 17.65
C SER A 338 9.95 -16.06 18.23
N TRP A 339 9.12 -15.11 17.79
CA TRP A 339 9.09 -13.80 18.46
C TRP A 339 8.69 -13.92 19.94
N GLY A 340 7.78 -14.85 20.25
CA GLY A 340 7.36 -15.11 21.63
C GLY A 340 8.54 -15.56 22.49
N SER A 341 9.34 -16.53 22.03
CA SER A 341 10.52 -16.99 22.75
C SER A 341 11.60 -15.93 22.91
N LEU A 342 11.80 -15.06 21.90
CA LEU A 342 12.73 -13.92 21.97
C LEU A 342 12.28 -12.81 22.91
N LEU A 343 10.98 -12.70 23.21
CA LEU A 343 10.43 -11.68 24.12
C LEU A 343 10.44 -12.16 25.58
N GLU A 344 10.64 -13.44 25.82
CA GLU A 344 10.65 -14.06 27.15
C GLU A 344 12.05 -14.39 27.68
N GLY A 345 13.04 -14.54 26.76
CA GLY A 345 14.42 -14.86 27.07
C GLY A 345 15.24 -13.73 27.54
#